data_b9557d2319c30b3afee67eabf96f2934
#
_entry.id   b9557d2319c30b3afee67eabf96f2934
#
_cell.length_a   1.000
_cell.length_b   1.000
_cell.length_c   1.000
_cell.angle_alpha   90.00
_cell.angle_beta   90.00
_cell.angle_gamma   90.00
#
_symmetry.space_group_name_H-M   'P 1'
#
loop_
_entity.id
_entity.type
_entity.pdbx_description
1 polymer ?
#
loop_
_entity_poly.entity_id
_entity_poly.type
_entity_poly.pdbx_seq_one_letter_code
_entity_poly.pdbx_strand_id
1 'polypeptide(L)'
;MNGGSPRPWSVAKFSEFYLIAAEAAVKLGDNENAKKYVNVLRERAGKQTYCVNKRAPQTADFSKEMVAATPATITIDFILDERSREFWGEGYRWFDLVRTQKWTERASVYHIAGSGYTDKDLEEVHRDIPVNYYIRPIPQGQLDGMEMTAEEKAAYQNPAYTQQ
;
A
#
# COMPACT_ATOMS: atom_id res chain seq x y z
N MET A 1 -4.26 22.17 -18.85
CA MET A 1 -3.50 21.11 -19.53
C MET A 1 -2.46 20.59 -18.55
N ASN A 2 -2.58 19.37 -18.07
CA ASN A 2 -1.49 18.74 -17.34
C ASN A 2 -0.39 18.42 -18.36
N GLY A 3 0.67 19.20 -18.37
CA GLY A 3 1.86 18.88 -19.13
C GLY A 3 2.41 17.55 -18.63
N GLY A 4 2.45 16.52 -19.46
CA GLY A 4 3.02 15.24 -19.10
C GLY A 4 4.44 15.43 -18.57
N SER A 5 4.76 14.79 -17.44
CA SER A 5 6.13 14.82 -16.92
C SER A 5 7.08 14.20 -17.94
N PRO A 6 8.21 14.85 -18.29
CA PRO A 6 9.21 14.26 -19.15
C PRO A 6 10.04 13.18 -18.45
N ARG A 7 9.78 12.92 -17.17
CA ARG A 7 10.50 11.90 -16.40
C ARG A 7 9.96 10.51 -16.71
N PRO A 8 10.83 9.51 -16.85
CA PRO A 8 10.40 8.13 -17.01
C PRO A 8 9.54 7.69 -15.81
N TRP A 9 8.49 6.94 -16.10
CA TRP A 9 7.68 6.28 -15.06
C TRP A 9 8.29 4.91 -14.77
N SER A 10 8.59 4.64 -13.49
CA SER A 10 9.01 3.30 -13.06
C SER A 10 7.78 2.38 -12.98
N VAL A 11 7.70 1.41 -13.87
CA VAL A 11 6.64 0.39 -13.87
C VAL A 11 6.83 -0.60 -12.73
N ALA A 12 8.09 -0.95 -12.44
CA ALA A 12 8.47 -1.79 -11.31
C ALA A 12 9.76 -1.27 -10.68
N LYS A 13 9.88 -1.40 -9.36
CA LYS A 13 11.08 -1.03 -8.60
C LYS A 13 11.73 -2.28 -8.03
N PHE A 14 13.06 -2.27 -7.94
CA PHE A 14 13.77 -3.40 -7.38
C PHE A 14 13.44 -3.65 -5.89
N SER A 15 13.04 -2.60 -5.17
CA SER A 15 12.53 -2.71 -3.80
C SER A 15 11.28 -3.59 -3.68
N GLU A 16 10.45 -3.65 -4.72
CA GLU A 16 9.28 -4.53 -4.74
C GLU A 16 9.68 -6.00 -4.67
N PHE A 17 10.75 -6.41 -5.38
CA PHE A 17 11.24 -7.79 -5.32
C PHE A 17 11.72 -8.18 -3.92
N TYR A 18 12.38 -7.27 -3.20
CA TYR A 18 12.75 -7.52 -1.79
C TYR A 18 11.53 -7.74 -0.90
N LEU A 19 10.48 -6.94 -1.07
CA LEU A 19 9.26 -7.07 -0.25
C LEU A 19 8.43 -8.29 -0.64
N ILE A 20 8.42 -8.69 -1.92
CA ILE A 20 7.83 -9.95 -2.37
C ILE A 20 8.60 -11.13 -1.76
N ALA A 21 9.94 -11.11 -1.80
CA ALA A 21 10.77 -12.16 -1.21
C ALA A 21 10.58 -12.24 0.31
N ALA A 22 10.49 -11.09 0.99
CA ALA A 22 10.22 -11.04 2.43
C ALA A 22 8.83 -11.63 2.76
N GLU A 23 7.80 -11.31 1.98
CA GLU A 23 6.45 -11.87 2.16
C GLU A 23 6.43 -13.39 1.93
N ALA A 24 7.12 -13.85 0.90
CA ALA A 24 7.24 -15.28 0.63
C ALA A 24 7.96 -16.00 1.79
N ALA A 25 9.05 -15.42 2.32
CA ALA A 25 9.76 -15.97 3.46
C ALA A 25 8.87 -16.05 4.71
N VAL A 26 8.07 -15.00 5.00
CA VAL A 26 7.09 -15.05 6.11
C VAL A 26 6.09 -16.19 5.92
N LYS A 27 5.55 -16.36 4.71
CA LYS A 27 4.58 -17.44 4.41
C LYS A 27 5.19 -18.85 4.53
N LEU A 28 6.49 -18.96 4.34
CA LEU A 28 7.25 -20.20 4.52
C LEU A 28 7.73 -20.43 5.97
N GLY A 29 7.49 -19.48 6.87
CA GLY A 29 7.98 -19.55 8.25
C GLY A 29 9.47 -19.19 8.39
N ASP A 30 10.11 -18.70 7.33
CA ASP A 30 11.53 -18.32 7.31
C ASP A 30 11.72 -16.86 7.74
N ASN A 31 11.68 -16.65 9.05
CA ASN A 31 11.79 -15.31 9.62
C ASN A 31 13.19 -14.68 9.42
N GLU A 32 14.23 -15.49 9.29
CA GLU A 32 15.60 -14.99 9.10
C GLU A 32 15.72 -14.31 7.73
N ASN A 33 15.33 -14.98 6.66
CA ASN A 33 15.33 -14.39 5.34
C ASN A 33 14.33 -13.25 5.20
N ALA A 34 13.14 -13.32 5.86
CA ALA A 34 12.20 -12.21 5.88
C ALA A 34 12.84 -10.93 6.44
N LYS A 35 13.53 -11.02 7.59
CA LYS A 35 14.28 -9.91 8.18
C LYS A 35 15.39 -9.41 7.28
N LYS A 36 16.16 -10.32 6.69
CA LYS A 36 17.26 -10.00 5.79
C LYS A 36 16.78 -9.13 4.62
N TYR A 37 15.71 -9.54 3.95
CA TYR A 37 15.18 -8.80 2.80
C TYR A 37 14.61 -7.44 3.19
N VAL A 38 13.85 -7.35 4.28
CA VAL A 38 13.34 -6.07 4.79
C VAL A 38 14.47 -5.13 5.17
N ASN A 39 15.52 -5.64 5.84
CA ASN A 39 16.62 -4.83 6.33
C ASN A 39 17.47 -4.21 5.22
N VAL A 40 17.53 -4.81 4.02
CA VAL A 40 18.17 -4.17 2.86
C VAL A 40 17.51 -2.81 2.56
N LEU A 41 16.19 -2.75 2.60
CA LEU A 41 15.45 -1.52 2.33
C LEU A 41 15.53 -0.53 3.50
N ARG A 42 15.45 -1.02 4.73
CA ARG A 42 15.55 -0.19 5.94
C ARG A 42 16.93 0.42 6.09
N GLU A 43 18.00 -0.33 5.81
CA GLU A 43 19.36 0.18 5.78
C GLU A 43 19.51 1.30 4.74
N ARG A 44 19.01 1.08 3.52
CA ARG A 44 19.02 2.11 2.47
C ARG A 44 18.23 3.36 2.90
N ALA A 45 17.03 3.17 3.46
CA ALA A 45 16.17 4.28 3.90
C ALA A 45 16.81 5.10 5.04
N GLY A 46 17.65 4.48 5.88
CA GLY A 46 18.41 5.16 6.93
C GLY A 46 19.51 6.09 6.41
N LYS A 47 19.97 5.87 5.18
CA LYS A 47 20.97 6.73 4.53
C LYS A 47 20.30 7.89 3.82
N GLN A 48 20.30 9.05 4.45
CA GLN A 48 19.55 10.22 3.97
C GLN A 48 20.49 11.32 3.48
N THR A 49 20.10 11.94 2.36
CA THR A 49 20.64 13.22 1.92
C THR A 49 19.49 14.21 1.85
N TYR A 50 19.57 15.29 2.56
CA TYR A 50 18.53 16.29 2.60
C TYR A 50 19.10 17.71 2.49
N CYS A 51 18.29 18.64 1.99
CA CYS A 51 18.61 20.04 1.89
C CYS A 51 17.69 20.85 2.81
N VAL A 52 18.28 21.60 3.72
CA VAL A 52 17.53 22.50 4.59
C VAL A 52 17.61 23.92 4.03
N ASN A 53 16.45 24.52 3.72
CA ASN A 53 16.35 25.91 3.29
C ASN A 53 17.30 26.30 2.13
N LYS A 54 17.38 25.45 1.10
CA LYS A 54 18.26 25.61 -0.07
C LYS A 54 19.77 25.70 0.25
N ARG A 55 20.18 25.23 1.42
CA ARG A 55 21.59 25.12 1.80
C ARG A 55 22.22 23.88 1.16
N ALA A 56 23.54 23.78 1.30
CA ALA A 56 24.28 22.58 0.84
C ALA A 56 23.64 21.28 1.38
N PRO A 57 23.64 20.21 0.59
CA PRO A 57 23.14 18.92 1.04
C PRO A 57 23.82 18.47 2.33
N GLN A 58 23.03 18.02 3.28
CA GLN A 58 23.51 17.35 4.48
C GLN A 58 23.21 15.87 4.38
N THR A 59 24.12 15.05 4.85
CA THR A 59 23.94 13.59 4.91
C THR A 59 23.81 13.15 6.35
N ALA A 60 22.90 12.23 6.60
CA ALA A 60 22.76 11.54 7.87
C ALA A 60 22.67 10.03 7.61
N ASP A 61 23.29 9.24 8.47
CA ASP A 61 23.25 7.79 8.39
C ASP A 61 22.64 7.22 9.69
N PHE A 62 21.39 6.83 9.59
CA PHE A 62 20.60 6.15 10.62
C PHE A 62 20.34 4.67 10.25
N SER A 63 21.16 4.11 9.36
CA SER A 63 20.95 2.75 8.84
C SER A 63 20.97 1.69 9.95
N LYS A 64 21.84 1.84 10.94
CA LYS A 64 21.95 0.92 12.08
C LYS A 64 20.70 0.98 12.96
N GLU A 65 20.21 2.18 13.25
CA GLU A 65 18.99 2.42 14.04
C GLU A 65 17.77 1.87 13.32
N MET A 66 17.66 2.09 12.02
CA MET A 66 16.59 1.56 11.20
C MET A 66 16.56 0.03 11.21
N VAL A 67 17.72 -0.61 11.07
CA VAL A 67 17.84 -2.08 11.14
C VAL A 67 17.55 -2.59 12.56
N ALA A 68 18.07 -1.92 13.59
CA ALA A 68 17.83 -2.29 14.99
C ALA A 68 16.36 -2.19 15.39
N ALA A 69 15.61 -1.25 14.79
CA ALA A 69 14.17 -1.08 15.00
C ALA A 69 13.30 -2.12 14.26
N THR A 70 13.90 -3.05 13.52
CA THR A 70 13.15 -4.13 12.86
C THR A 70 12.70 -5.16 13.92
N PRO A 71 11.41 -5.53 13.93
CA PRO A 71 10.89 -6.48 14.91
C PRO A 71 11.63 -7.82 14.91
N ALA A 72 11.62 -8.51 16.03
CA ALA A 72 12.18 -9.85 16.15
C ALA A 72 11.48 -10.84 15.20
N THR A 73 10.17 -10.71 15.06
CA THR A 73 9.35 -11.52 14.15
C THR A 73 8.72 -10.62 13.08
N ILE A 74 8.91 -10.98 11.83
CA ILE A 74 8.29 -10.30 10.69
C ILE A 74 6.94 -10.95 10.41
N THR A 75 5.91 -10.10 10.33
CA THR A 75 4.54 -10.52 10.01
C THR A 75 4.12 -9.95 8.64
N ILE A 76 3.04 -10.49 8.08
CA ILE A 76 2.43 -9.91 6.86
C ILE A 76 2.03 -8.46 7.10
N ASP A 77 1.51 -8.12 8.28
CA ASP A 77 1.13 -6.75 8.62
C ASP A 77 2.33 -5.80 8.63
N PHE A 78 3.46 -6.26 9.19
CA PHE A 78 4.69 -5.48 9.14
C PHE A 78 5.16 -5.24 7.70
N ILE A 79 5.09 -6.26 6.83
CA ILE A 79 5.44 -6.12 5.41
C ILE A 79 4.49 -5.16 4.70
N LEU A 80 3.20 -5.21 4.98
CA LEU A 80 2.23 -4.26 4.43
C LEU A 80 2.53 -2.81 4.86
N ASP A 81 3.06 -2.61 6.06
CA ASP A 81 3.49 -1.29 6.52
C ASP A 81 4.79 -0.84 5.82
N GLU A 82 5.76 -1.75 5.65
CA GLU A 82 6.97 -1.43 4.86
C GLU A 82 6.62 -1.11 3.40
N ARG A 83 5.69 -1.87 2.79
CA ARG A 83 5.20 -1.58 1.44
C ARG A 83 4.53 -0.20 1.36
N SER A 84 3.77 0.19 2.39
CA SER A 84 3.16 1.52 2.45
C SER A 84 4.18 2.64 2.53
N ARG A 85 5.27 2.43 3.27
CA ARG A 85 6.37 3.40 3.37
C ARG A 85 7.16 3.48 2.05
N GLU A 86 7.47 2.34 1.45
CA GLU A 86 8.29 2.27 0.23
C GLU A 86 7.56 2.78 -1.02
N PHE A 87 6.24 2.50 -1.11
CA PHE A 87 5.43 2.80 -2.30
C PHE A 87 4.37 3.87 -2.03
N TRP A 88 4.63 4.78 -1.12
CA TRP A 88 3.70 5.85 -0.81
C TRP A 88 3.37 6.69 -2.06
N GLY A 89 2.06 6.83 -2.35
CA GLY A 89 1.60 7.58 -3.53
C GLY A 89 1.69 6.83 -4.86
N GLU A 90 2.14 5.57 -4.90
CA GLU A 90 2.32 4.79 -6.13
C GLU A 90 1.13 3.88 -6.48
N GLY A 91 0.05 3.92 -5.69
CA GLY A 91 -1.19 3.21 -5.99
C GLY A 91 -1.23 1.73 -5.58
N TYR A 92 -0.18 1.19 -4.96
CA TYR A 92 -0.11 -0.22 -4.57
C TYR A 92 -1.02 -0.61 -3.39
N ARG A 93 -1.37 0.34 -2.51
CA ARG A 93 -1.98 0.03 -1.21
C ARG A 93 -3.29 -0.75 -1.32
N TRP A 94 -4.21 -0.34 -2.20
CA TRP A 94 -5.47 -1.04 -2.38
C TRP A 94 -5.24 -2.49 -2.84
N PHE A 95 -4.38 -2.68 -3.84
CA PHE A 95 -4.03 -3.99 -4.36
C PHE A 95 -3.40 -4.88 -3.28
N ASP A 96 -2.48 -4.36 -2.48
CA ASP A 96 -1.85 -5.09 -1.39
C ASP A 96 -2.88 -5.54 -0.34
N LEU A 97 -3.80 -4.67 0.06
CA LEU A 97 -4.82 -4.99 1.04
C LEU A 97 -5.85 -6.02 0.52
N VAL A 98 -6.19 -5.93 -0.76
CA VAL A 98 -7.12 -6.88 -1.39
C VAL A 98 -6.49 -8.27 -1.52
N ARG A 99 -5.29 -8.37 -2.09
CA ARG A 99 -4.64 -9.68 -2.31
C ARG A 99 -4.28 -10.41 -1.01
N THR A 100 -4.03 -9.66 0.08
CA THR A 100 -3.75 -10.22 1.40
C THR A 100 -5.00 -10.41 2.25
N GLN A 101 -6.18 -10.03 1.74
CA GLN A 101 -7.46 -10.07 2.45
C GLN A 101 -7.47 -9.24 3.75
N LYS A 102 -6.68 -8.15 3.76
CA LYS A 102 -6.49 -7.29 4.94
C LYS A 102 -7.20 -5.93 4.82
N TRP A 103 -7.99 -5.69 3.77
CA TRP A 103 -8.56 -4.38 3.54
C TRP A 103 -9.53 -3.95 4.65
N THR A 104 -10.49 -4.80 4.98
CA THR A 104 -11.44 -4.52 6.07
C THR A 104 -10.71 -4.31 7.40
N GLU A 105 -9.79 -5.22 7.76
CA GLU A 105 -9.05 -5.15 9.02
C GLU A 105 -8.22 -3.86 9.16
N ARG A 106 -7.53 -3.46 8.08
CA ARG A 106 -6.53 -2.38 8.15
C ARG A 106 -7.01 -1.01 7.67
N ALA A 107 -8.22 -0.91 7.17
CA ALA A 107 -8.73 0.33 6.60
C ALA A 107 -10.15 0.70 7.05
N SER A 108 -10.80 -0.11 7.89
CA SER A 108 -12.11 0.22 8.45
C SER A 108 -12.02 1.32 9.51
N VAL A 109 -10.89 1.43 10.19
CA VAL A 109 -10.63 2.48 11.17
C VAL A 109 -9.44 3.31 10.72
N TYR A 110 -9.57 4.61 10.73
CA TYR A 110 -8.48 5.54 10.40
C TYR A 110 -8.66 6.85 11.16
N HIS A 111 -7.59 7.60 11.29
CA HIS A 111 -7.59 8.88 11.96
C HIS A 111 -7.40 10.00 10.95
N ILE A 112 -8.17 11.06 11.11
CA ILE A 112 -8.04 12.30 10.37
C ILE A 112 -7.70 13.43 11.32
N ALA A 113 -7.09 14.49 10.80
CA ALA A 113 -6.88 15.68 11.59
C ALA A 113 -8.24 16.30 11.93
N GLY A 114 -8.47 16.57 13.22
CA GLY A 114 -9.60 17.34 13.69
C GLY A 114 -9.47 18.82 13.36
N SER A 115 -10.30 19.66 13.98
CA SER A 115 -10.40 21.08 13.67
C SER A 115 -9.09 21.86 13.88
N GLY A 116 -8.23 21.38 14.77
CA GLY A 116 -6.91 21.98 15.04
C GLY A 116 -5.81 21.58 14.06
N TYR A 117 -6.03 20.61 13.20
CA TYR A 117 -5.03 20.07 12.25
C TYR A 117 -3.71 19.64 12.91
N THR A 118 -3.77 19.14 14.14
CA THR A 118 -2.59 18.70 14.90
C THR A 118 -2.67 17.21 15.25
N ASP A 119 -1.52 16.61 15.55
CA ASP A 119 -1.44 15.20 16.03
C ASP A 119 -2.19 14.97 17.35
N LYS A 120 -2.52 16.05 18.05
CA LYS A 120 -3.24 16.03 19.35
C LYS A 120 -4.75 16.12 19.17
N ASP A 121 -5.22 16.38 17.96
CA ASP A 121 -6.60 16.63 17.59
C ASP A 121 -7.02 15.66 16.47
N LEU A 122 -6.71 14.37 16.67
CA LEU A 122 -7.08 13.32 15.73
C LEU A 122 -8.47 12.78 16.07
N GLU A 123 -9.31 12.73 15.05
CA GLU A 123 -10.63 12.12 15.11
C GLU A 123 -10.59 10.70 14.51
N GLU A 124 -11.08 9.73 15.28
CA GLU A 124 -11.22 8.37 14.78
C GLU A 124 -12.47 8.25 13.91
N VAL A 125 -12.28 7.75 12.70
CA VAL A 125 -13.35 7.56 11.72
C VAL A 125 -13.49 6.07 11.41
N HIS A 126 -14.71 5.58 11.48
CA HIS A 126 -15.08 4.20 11.13
C HIS A 126 -15.78 4.17 9.79
N ARG A 127 -15.44 3.18 8.96
CA ARG A 127 -16.18 2.87 7.72
C ARG A 127 -16.40 1.37 7.60
N ASP A 128 -17.54 1.01 7.09
CA ASP A 128 -17.81 -0.37 6.69
C ASP A 128 -17.19 -0.65 5.32
N ILE A 129 -16.47 -1.76 5.22
CA ILE A 129 -15.86 -2.25 3.99
C ILE A 129 -16.32 -3.69 3.79
N PRO A 130 -17.47 -3.90 3.14
CA PRO A 130 -17.97 -5.24 2.84
C PRO A 130 -16.98 -6.04 1.99
N VAL A 131 -16.84 -7.33 2.29
CA VAL A 131 -15.87 -8.21 1.61
C VAL A 131 -16.11 -8.28 0.09
N ASN A 132 -17.35 -8.18 -0.35
CA ASN A 132 -17.69 -8.17 -1.77
C ASN A 132 -17.13 -6.95 -2.53
N TYR A 133 -16.73 -5.85 -1.85
CA TYR A 133 -16.04 -4.71 -2.46
C TYR A 133 -14.56 -4.98 -2.78
N TYR A 134 -14.02 -6.11 -2.37
CA TYR A 134 -12.69 -6.55 -2.78
C TYR A 134 -12.59 -6.78 -4.29
N ILE A 135 -13.71 -6.97 -4.97
CA ILE A 135 -13.79 -7.06 -6.43
C ILE A 135 -14.39 -5.76 -6.97
N ARG A 136 -13.77 -5.18 -7.96
CA ARG A 136 -14.27 -3.95 -8.61
C ARG A 136 -15.48 -4.23 -9.50
N PRO A 137 -16.37 -3.24 -9.73
CA PRO A 137 -17.46 -3.40 -10.68
C PRO A 137 -16.91 -3.58 -12.10
N ILE A 138 -17.63 -4.37 -12.89
CA ILE A 138 -17.42 -4.42 -14.33
C ILE A 138 -17.88 -3.07 -14.90
N PRO A 139 -17.05 -2.36 -15.69
CA PRO A 139 -17.43 -1.06 -16.23
C PRO A 139 -18.71 -1.12 -17.05
N GLN A 140 -19.58 -0.13 -16.88
CA GLN A 140 -20.88 -0.08 -17.57
C GLN A 140 -20.74 -0.17 -19.10
N GLY A 141 -19.72 0.52 -19.68
CA GLY A 141 -19.48 0.45 -21.12
C GLY A 141 -19.13 -0.96 -21.63
N GLN A 142 -18.57 -1.83 -20.77
CA GLN A 142 -18.35 -3.24 -21.09
C GLN A 142 -19.70 -3.99 -21.13
N LEU A 143 -20.54 -3.76 -20.14
CA LEU A 143 -21.87 -4.39 -20.05
C LEU A 143 -22.77 -3.95 -21.23
N ASP A 144 -22.73 -2.67 -21.60
CA ASP A 144 -23.52 -2.12 -22.69
C ASP A 144 -23.12 -2.71 -24.04
N GLY A 145 -21.83 -3.00 -24.23
CA GLY A 145 -21.31 -3.61 -25.46
C GLY A 145 -21.58 -5.13 -25.58
N MET A 146 -22.17 -5.76 -24.56
CA MET A 146 -22.48 -7.21 -24.58
C MET A 146 -23.91 -7.46 -25.08
N GLU A 147 -24.05 -8.44 -25.99
CA GLU A 147 -25.36 -8.93 -26.45
C GLU A 147 -26.04 -9.81 -25.38
N MET A 148 -26.48 -9.18 -24.28
CA MET A 148 -27.10 -9.82 -23.12
C MET A 148 -28.36 -9.06 -22.72
N THR A 149 -29.33 -9.77 -22.14
CA THR A 149 -30.51 -9.14 -21.52
C THR A 149 -30.12 -8.33 -20.29
N ALA A 150 -31.01 -7.50 -19.76
CA ALA A 150 -30.77 -6.75 -18.54
C ALA A 150 -30.53 -7.67 -17.32
N GLU A 151 -31.24 -8.78 -17.25
CA GLU A 151 -31.11 -9.79 -16.19
C GLU A 151 -29.76 -10.50 -16.27
N GLU A 152 -29.30 -10.86 -17.47
CA GLU A 152 -28.00 -11.46 -17.68
C GLU A 152 -26.86 -10.51 -17.34
N LYS A 153 -26.96 -9.23 -17.71
CA LYS A 153 -25.97 -8.17 -17.34
C LYS A 153 -25.91 -7.98 -15.85
N ALA A 154 -27.05 -7.95 -15.16
CA ALA A 154 -27.12 -7.85 -13.71
C ALA A 154 -26.48 -9.09 -13.02
N ALA A 155 -26.71 -10.28 -13.54
CA ALA A 155 -26.09 -11.52 -13.04
C ALA A 155 -24.57 -11.60 -13.31
N TYR A 156 -24.11 -10.95 -14.39
CA TYR A 156 -22.70 -10.91 -14.76
C TYR A 156 -21.91 -9.88 -13.94
N GLN A 157 -22.57 -8.85 -13.43
CA GLN A 157 -21.94 -7.82 -12.61
C GLN A 157 -21.49 -8.38 -11.26
N ASN A 158 -20.45 -7.77 -10.68
CA ASN A 158 -20.04 -8.09 -9.32
C ASN A 158 -21.21 -7.86 -8.33
N PRO A 159 -21.56 -8.85 -7.51
CA PRO A 159 -22.71 -8.80 -6.60
C PRO A 159 -22.79 -7.56 -5.70
N ALA A 160 -21.65 -6.96 -5.35
CA ALA A 160 -21.62 -5.71 -4.58
C ALA A 160 -22.28 -4.51 -5.29
N TYR A 161 -22.44 -4.59 -6.62
CA TYR A 161 -22.86 -3.49 -7.48
C TYR A 161 -24.16 -3.79 -8.25
N THR A 162 -24.83 -4.89 -7.96
CA THR A 162 -26.10 -5.28 -8.61
C THR A 162 -27.34 -4.64 -7.97
N GLN A 163 -27.19 -3.95 -6.84
CA GLN A 163 -28.29 -3.39 -6.03
C GLN A 163 -28.29 -1.86 -6.02
N GLN A 164 -28.00 -1.23 -7.14
CA GLN A 164 -28.14 0.23 -7.27
C GLN A 164 -29.29 0.59 -8.20
#